data_4ac86c6838779db9c9ec6cfda35a9d29
#
_entry.id   4ac86c6838779db9c9ec6cfda35a9d29
#
_cell.length_a   1.000
_cell.length_b   1.000
_cell.length_c   1.000
_cell.angle_alpha   90.00
_cell.angle_beta   90.00
_cell.angle_gamma   90.00
#
_symmetry.space_group_name_H-M   'P 1'
#
loop_
_entity.id
_entity.type
_entity.pdbx_description
1 polymer ?
#
loop_
_entity_poly.entity_id
_entity_poly.type
_entity_poly.pdbx_seq_one_letter_code
_entity_poly.pdbx_strand_id
1 'polypeptide(L)'
;MSIRPDRHETTKNPADEAAVRDLYRQLMDGWNRGSGEAFAAVFTEDGDLVAFDGTRFKGRKEIAPFHQQLFDKWLKGSRLVGQVEDVRFLSPDVAVMHAVGGTVMPGKTEPSPERESIQTLVATRQGGEWRFAAFQNTRVRLMGNAAAFLAWTLTDSLWKAFRLNKKTTYE
;
A
#
# COMPACT_ATOMS: atom_id res chain seq x y z
N MET A 1 15.60 35.16 -20.84
CA MET A 1 15.83 35.10 -19.39
C MET A 1 15.02 33.92 -18.88
N SER A 2 15.64 32.72 -18.78
CA SER A 2 14.97 31.47 -18.46
C SER A 2 15.03 31.26 -16.95
N ILE A 3 13.89 31.41 -16.30
CA ILE A 3 13.75 31.11 -14.86
C ILE A 3 13.60 29.59 -14.78
N ARG A 4 14.68 28.86 -14.43
CA ARG A 4 14.57 27.48 -13.96
C ARG A 4 13.94 27.56 -12.58
N PRO A 5 12.83 26.82 -12.33
CA PRO A 5 12.33 26.69 -10.97
C PRO A 5 13.40 25.98 -10.16
N ASP A 6 13.80 26.62 -9.09
CA ASP A 6 14.72 26.09 -8.07
C ASP A 6 14.08 24.79 -7.54
N ARG A 7 14.66 23.66 -7.90
CA ARG A 7 14.27 22.37 -7.35
C ARG A 7 14.80 22.39 -5.92
N HIS A 8 13.95 22.75 -4.96
CA HIS A 8 14.25 22.54 -3.56
C HIS A 8 14.61 21.06 -3.37
N GLU A 9 15.87 20.76 -3.46
CA GLU A 9 16.43 19.52 -2.98
C GLU A 9 16.26 19.55 -1.46
N THR A 10 15.14 18.98 -1.00
CA THR A 10 14.91 18.78 0.43
C THR A 10 16.07 17.91 0.90
N THR A 11 16.95 18.47 1.70
CA THR A 11 18.17 17.80 2.18
C THR A 11 17.74 16.51 2.87
N LYS A 12 18.07 15.39 2.22
CA LYS A 12 17.71 14.04 2.65
C LYS A 12 18.40 13.77 3.99
N ASN A 13 17.64 13.78 5.09
CA ASN A 13 18.17 13.40 6.40
C ASN A 13 18.24 11.85 6.46
N PRO A 14 19.42 11.23 6.53
CA PRO A 14 19.54 9.78 6.57
C PRO A 14 18.79 9.13 7.74
N ALA A 15 18.69 9.81 8.87
CA ALA A 15 17.97 9.30 10.03
C ALA A 15 16.44 9.26 9.79
N ASP A 16 15.90 10.29 9.13
CA ASP A 16 14.47 10.31 8.76
C ASP A 16 14.16 9.25 7.70
N GLU A 17 15.04 9.06 6.72
CA GLU A 17 14.86 7.99 5.73
C GLU A 17 14.88 6.61 6.39
N ALA A 18 15.81 6.36 7.30
CA ALA A 18 15.89 5.11 8.04
C ALA A 18 14.62 4.89 8.87
N ALA A 19 14.09 5.93 9.52
CA ALA A 19 12.86 5.86 10.30
C ALA A 19 11.63 5.51 9.43
N VAL A 20 11.50 6.14 8.25
CA VAL A 20 10.41 5.84 7.30
C VAL A 20 10.52 4.41 6.76
N ARG A 21 11.72 3.94 6.43
CA ARG A 21 11.94 2.54 6.01
C ARG A 21 11.63 1.55 7.14
N ASP A 22 11.89 1.94 8.38
CA ASP A 22 11.60 1.12 9.56
C ASP A 22 10.10 0.94 9.78
N LEU A 23 9.26 1.91 9.48
CA LEU A 23 7.80 1.75 9.52
C LEU A 23 7.33 0.60 8.63
N TYR A 24 7.91 0.45 7.44
CA TYR A 24 7.55 -0.65 6.53
C TYR A 24 7.97 -2.01 7.09
N ARG A 25 9.14 -2.08 7.73
CA ARG A 25 9.57 -3.29 8.43
C ARG A 25 8.62 -3.64 9.59
N GLN A 26 8.25 -2.66 10.41
CA GLN A 26 7.29 -2.85 11.50
C GLN A 26 5.91 -3.29 10.99
N LEU A 27 5.44 -2.76 9.86
CA LEU A 27 4.20 -3.19 9.21
C LEU A 27 4.26 -4.67 8.83
N MET A 28 5.36 -5.10 8.18
CA MET A 28 5.58 -6.52 7.84
C MET A 28 5.67 -7.39 9.09
N ASP A 29 6.34 -6.93 10.14
CA ASP A 29 6.46 -7.64 11.41
C ASP A 29 5.09 -7.82 12.09
N GLY A 30 4.23 -6.80 12.05
CA GLY A 30 2.85 -6.88 12.53
C GLY A 30 2.05 -7.97 11.82
N TRP A 31 2.15 -8.01 10.48
CA TRP A 31 1.55 -9.08 9.67
C TRP A 31 2.11 -10.45 10.03
N ASN A 32 3.43 -10.59 10.05
CA ASN A 32 4.12 -11.86 10.26
C ASN A 32 3.88 -12.45 11.64
N ARG A 33 3.50 -11.61 12.62
CA ARG A 33 3.03 -12.04 13.94
C ARG A 33 1.53 -12.34 13.99
N GLY A 34 0.79 -12.08 12.91
CA GLY A 34 -0.67 -12.22 12.88
C GLY A 34 -1.38 -11.25 13.82
N SER A 35 -0.82 -10.07 14.05
CA SER A 35 -1.37 -9.05 14.95
C SER A 35 -1.92 -7.87 14.13
N GLY A 36 -3.25 -7.76 14.09
CA GLY A 36 -3.91 -6.62 13.45
C GLY A 36 -3.60 -5.30 14.15
N GLU A 37 -3.46 -5.31 15.46
CA GLU A 37 -3.06 -4.13 16.26
C GLU A 37 -1.64 -3.68 15.90
N ALA A 38 -0.67 -4.60 15.91
CA ALA A 38 0.71 -4.28 15.57
C ALA A 38 0.85 -3.82 14.10
N PHE A 39 0.08 -4.41 13.18
CA PHE A 39 0.01 -3.98 11.79
C PHE A 39 -0.52 -2.55 11.66
N ALA A 40 -1.57 -2.21 12.40
CA ALA A 40 -2.19 -0.89 12.35
C ALA A 40 -1.39 0.19 13.13
N ALA A 41 -0.52 -0.19 14.06
CA ALA A 41 0.22 0.73 14.93
C ALA A 41 1.15 1.69 14.17
N VAL A 42 1.60 1.31 12.98
CA VAL A 42 2.47 2.15 12.13
C VAL A 42 1.72 3.27 11.41
N PHE A 43 0.39 3.27 11.44
CA PHE A 43 -0.43 4.32 10.84
C PHE A 43 -0.68 5.47 11.82
N THR A 44 -1.04 6.65 11.30
CA THR A 44 -1.66 7.71 12.10
C THR A 44 -3.03 7.23 12.59
N GLU A 45 -3.60 7.88 13.62
CA GLU A 45 -4.92 7.51 14.15
C GLU A 45 -6.02 7.50 13.08
N ASP A 46 -5.91 8.43 12.13
CA ASP A 46 -6.83 8.67 11.01
C ASP A 46 -6.30 8.20 9.65
N GLY A 47 -5.17 7.48 9.63
CA GLY A 47 -4.50 7.05 8.40
C GLY A 47 -5.37 6.12 7.55
N ASP A 48 -5.30 6.29 6.25
CA ASP A 48 -6.07 5.48 5.29
C ASP A 48 -5.28 4.28 4.79
N LEU A 49 -5.97 3.14 4.65
CA LEU A 49 -5.46 1.99 3.93
C LEU A 49 -6.42 1.60 2.81
N VAL A 50 -5.92 1.57 1.58
CA VAL A 50 -6.66 1.04 0.44
C VAL A 50 -6.07 -0.31 0.04
N ALA A 51 -6.87 -1.36 0.19
CA ALA A 51 -6.49 -2.73 -0.16
C ALA A 51 -6.46 -2.94 -1.68
N PHE A 52 -5.89 -4.07 -2.10
CA PHE A 52 -5.70 -4.41 -3.52
C PHE A 52 -7.00 -4.52 -4.34
N ASP A 53 -8.14 -4.69 -3.70
CA ASP A 53 -9.47 -4.76 -4.30
C ASP A 53 -10.21 -3.42 -4.30
N GLY A 54 -9.56 -2.35 -3.80
CA GLY A 54 -10.11 -1.02 -3.70
C GLY A 54 -10.89 -0.76 -2.40
N THR A 55 -11.01 -1.74 -1.50
CA THR A 55 -11.63 -1.53 -0.19
C THR A 55 -10.79 -0.55 0.62
N ARG A 56 -11.43 0.50 1.17
CA ARG A 56 -10.77 1.52 1.97
C ARG A 56 -11.12 1.36 3.44
N PHE A 57 -10.12 1.44 4.28
CA PHE A 57 -10.20 1.43 5.74
C PHE A 57 -9.69 2.76 6.28
N LYS A 58 -10.46 3.38 7.19
CA LYS A 58 -10.14 4.67 7.80
C LYS A 58 -9.67 4.50 9.24
N GLY A 59 -8.43 4.89 9.46
CA GLY A 59 -7.82 4.89 10.78
C GLY A 59 -7.55 3.50 11.34
N ARG A 60 -6.76 3.47 12.39
CA ARG A 60 -6.39 2.23 13.08
C ARG A 60 -7.60 1.44 13.56
N LYS A 61 -8.70 2.12 13.91
CA LYS A 61 -9.94 1.50 14.41
C LYS A 61 -10.59 0.56 13.40
N GLU A 62 -10.42 0.81 12.10
CA GLU A 62 -10.92 -0.08 11.05
C GLU A 62 -9.83 -1.03 10.56
N ILE A 63 -8.57 -0.55 10.44
CA ILE A 63 -7.45 -1.34 9.95
C ILE A 63 -7.16 -2.53 10.86
N ALA A 64 -7.06 -2.31 12.18
CA ALA A 64 -6.66 -3.36 13.12
C ALA A 64 -7.64 -4.54 13.19
N PRO A 65 -8.94 -4.35 13.44
CA PRO A 65 -9.87 -5.47 13.56
C PRO A 65 -10.07 -6.23 12.24
N PHE A 66 -10.04 -5.52 11.10
CA PHE A 66 -10.14 -6.16 9.80
C PHE A 66 -8.95 -7.09 9.54
N HIS A 67 -7.73 -6.62 9.78
CA HIS A 67 -6.53 -7.45 9.59
C HIS A 67 -6.48 -8.60 10.60
N GLN A 68 -6.96 -8.40 11.84
CA GLN A 68 -7.07 -9.50 12.80
C GLN A 68 -7.99 -10.61 12.28
N GLN A 69 -9.14 -10.27 11.71
CA GLN A 69 -10.03 -11.27 11.09
C GLN A 69 -9.39 -12.01 9.91
N LEU A 70 -8.57 -11.30 9.10
CA LEU A 70 -7.82 -11.93 8.02
C LEU A 70 -6.82 -12.95 8.56
N PHE A 71 -6.07 -12.60 9.60
CA PHE A 71 -5.05 -13.45 10.21
C PHE A 71 -5.65 -14.65 10.92
N ASP A 72 -6.81 -14.49 11.53
CA ASP A 72 -7.50 -15.59 12.23
C ASP A 72 -8.09 -16.62 11.28
N LYS A 73 -8.46 -16.21 10.05
CA LYS A 73 -9.21 -17.04 9.09
C LYS A 73 -8.40 -17.37 7.83
N TRP A 74 -8.35 -16.42 6.88
CA TRP A 74 -7.90 -16.69 5.50
C TRP A 74 -6.39 -16.58 5.31
N LEU A 75 -5.71 -15.82 6.16
CA LEU A 75 -4.28 -15.54 6.06
C LEU A 75 -3.50 -16.10 7.26
N LYS A 76 -4.10 -17.03 7.99
CA LYS A 76 -3.46 -17.67 9.14
C LYS A 76 -2.14 -18.32 8.73
N GLY A 77 -1.05 -17.92 9.38
CA GLY A 77 0.30 -18.44 9.11
C GLY A 77 0.91 -17.95 7.80
N SER A 78 0.27 -17.01 7.09
CA SER A 78 0.90 -16.34 5.95
C SER A 78 2.01 -15.38 6.42
N ARG A 79 2.96 -15.09 5.51
CA ARG A 79 4.01 -14.11 5.74
C ARG A 79 3.95 -13.02 4.68
N LEU A 80 4.15 -11.78 5.09
CA LEU A 80 4.38 -10.67 4.18
C LEU A 80 5.88 -10.56 3.93
N VAL A 81 6.27 -10.50 2.67
CA VAL A 81 7.63 -10.24 2.22
C VAL A 81 7.62 -9.02 1.32
N GLY A 82 8.68 -8.21 1.38
CA GLY A 82 8.76 -7.03 0.54
C GLY A 82 10.03 -6.24 0.80
N GLN A 83 10.23 -5.25 -0.06
CA GLN A 83 11.35 -4.32 0.04
C GLN A 83 10.91 -2.91 -0.34
N VAL A 84 11.51 -1.93 0.31
CA VAL A 84 11.33 -0.52 -0.04
C VAL A 84 12.24 -0.21 -1.24
N GLU A 85 11.64 0.26 -2.33
CA GLU A 85 12.37 0.65 -3.53
C GLU A 85 12.96 2.06 -3.38
N ASP A 86 12.11 3.04 -3.01
CA ASP A 86 12.56 4.40 -2.78
C ASP A 86 11.79 5.12 -1.68
N VAL A 87 12.41 6.16 -1.13
CA VAL A 87 11.79 7.13 -0.22
C VAL A 87 12.13 8.52 -0.71
N ARG A 88 11.11 9.33 -0.98
CA ARG A 88 11.25 10.70 -1.45
C ARG A 88 10.56 11.67 -0.48
N PHE A 89 11.31 12.61 0.07
CA PHE A 89 10.75 13.65 0.94
C PHE A 89 10.11 14.75 0.10
N LEU A 90 8.87 15.09 0.43
CA LEU A 90 8.11 16.20 -0.17
C LEU A 90 8.28 17.48 0.66
N SER A 91 8.49 17.31 1.95
CA SER A 91 8.81 18.34 2.93
C SER A 91 9.60 17.72 4.09
N PRO A 92 10.12 18.51 5.07
CA PRO A 92 10.79 17.94 6.24
C PRO A 92 9.95 16.92 7.03
N ASP A 93 8.62 17.00 6.94
CA ASP A 93 7.69 16.17 7.72
C ASP A 93 6.77 15.29 6.87
N VAL A 94 7.02 15.20 5.56
CA VAL A 94 6.21 14.37 4.64
C VAL A 94 7.11 13.63 3.66
N ALA A 95 6.94 12.31 3.59
CA ALA A 95 7.63 11.46 2.62
C ALA A 95 6.65 10.56 1.86
N VAL A 96 6.97 10.29 0.60
CA VAL A 96 6.36 9.24 -0.21
C VAL A 96 7.33 8.08 -0.31
N MET A 97 6.85 6.89 -0.10
CA MET A 97 7.61 5.66 -0.21
C MET A 97 6.94 4.72 -1.22
N HIS A 98 7.75 4.10 -2.06
CA HIS A 98 7.33 2.98 -2.90
C HIS A 98 7.99 1.70 -2.41
N ALA A 99 7.20 0.64 -2.38
CA ALA A 99 7.65 -0.69 -2.00
C ALA A 99 7.01 -1.73 -2.92
N VAL A 100 7.68 -2.85 -3.05
CA VAL A 100 7.16 -4.06 -3.70
C VAL A 100 7.10 -5.17 -2.68
N GLY A 101 6.10 -6.02 -2.78
CA GLY A 101 5.96 -7.12 -1.84
C GLY A 101 4.87 -8.10 -2.24
N GLY A 102 4.72 -9.13 -1.43
CA GLY A 102 3.72 -10.14 -1.68
C GLY A 102 3.44 -11.00 -0.45
N THR A 103 2.31 -11.69 -0.48
CA THR A 103 1.91 -12.59 0.60
C THR A 103 2.31 -14.02 0.28
N VAL A 104 3.19 -14.58 1.10
CA VAL A 104 3.59 -16.00 1.07
C VAL A 104 2.61 -16.80 1.90
N MET A 105 1.90 -17.73 1.27
CA MET A 105 0.94 -18.60 1.95
C MET A 105 1.64 -19.75 2.69
N PRO A 106 1.01 -20.33 3.73
CA PRO A 106 1.58 -21.46 4.45
C PRO A 106 2.02 -22.59 3.52
N GLY A 107 3.21 -23.15 3.77
CA GLY A 107 3.79 -24.20 2.94
C GLY A 107 4.40 -23.74 1.61
N LYS A 108 4.42 -22.43 1.34
CA LYS A 108 5.11 -21.84 0.19
C LYS A 108 6.39 -21.11 0.65
N THR A 109 7.35 -21.00 -0.26
CA THR A 109 8.61 -20.26 -0.04
C THR A 109 8.54 -18.83 -0.57
N GLU A 110 7.73 -18.61 -1.60
CA GLU A 110 7.60 -17.33 -2.33
C GLU A 110 6.14 -16.95 -2.54
N PRO A 111 5.83 -15.66 -2.74
CA PRO A 111 4.51 -15.23 -3.16
C PRO A 111 4.18 -15.84 -4.54
N SER A 112 2.93 -16.19 -4.77
CA SER A 112 2.48 -16.46 -6.13
C SER A 112 2.29 -15.12 -6.89
N PRO A 113 2.42 -15.11 -8.23
CA PRO A 113 2.35 -13.88 -9.03
C PRO A 113 1.09 -13.05 -8.80
N GLU A 114 -0.05 -13.69 -8.55
CA GLU A 114 -1.30 -13.01 -8.24
C GLU A 114 -1.35 -12.36 -6.84
N ARG A 115 -0.31 -12.59 -6.01
CA ARG A 115 -0.17 -12.02 -4.67
C ARG A 115 0.94 -10.97 -4.58
N GLU A 116 1.60 -10.70 -5.69
CA GLU A 116 2.57 -9.62 -5.79
C GLU A 116 1.86 -8.27 -5.92
N SER A 117 2.44 -7.25 -5.33
CA SER A 117 1.87 -5.90 -5.34
C SER A 117 2.94 -4.83 -5.30
N ILE A 118 2.59 -3.68 -5.88
CA ILE A 118 3.28 -2.41 -5.69
C ILE A 118 2.48 -1.61 -4.68
N GLN A 119 3.19 -0.93 -3.78
CA GLN A 119 2.61 -0.17 -2.70
C GLN A 119 3.12 1.26 -2.75
N THR A 120 2.21 2.20 -2.60
CA THR A 120 2.53 3.62 -2.41
C THR A 120 2.08 4.03 -1.01
N LEU A 121 3.01 4.56 -0.23
CA LEU A 121 2.76 4.97 1.15
C LEU A 121 3.14 6.45 1.32
N VAL A 122 2.34 7.16 2.09
CA VAL A 122 2.66 8.51 2.53
C VAL A 122 2.94 8.46 4.02
N ALA A 123 4.16 8.83 4.41
CA ALA A 123 4.54 8.98 5.81
C ALA A 123 4.52 10.45 6.21
N THR A 124 4.04 10.72 7.41
CA THR A 124 4.06 12.05 8.03
C THR A 124 4.74 11.98 9.39
N ARG A 125 5.42 13.08 9.77
CA ARG A 125 6.01 13.23 11.09
C ARG A 125 5.11 14.10 11.96
N GLN A 126 4.66 13.55 13.08
CA GLN A 126 3.83 14.24 14.06
C GLN A 126 4.42 14.01 15.45
N GLY A 127 4.65 15.08 16.22
CA GLY A 127 5.25 14.96 17.54
C GLY A 127 6.65 14.34 17.56
N GLY A 128 7.40 14.44 16.46
CA GLY A 128 8.73 13.84 16.31
C GLY A 128 8.74 12.39 15.82
N GLU A 129 7.58 11.75 15.68
CA GLU A 129 7.45 10.37 15.24
C GLU A 129 6.89 10.27 13.82
N TRP A 130 7.47 9.38 13.01
CA TRP A 130 6.96 9.05 11.69
C TRP A 130 5.82 8.03 11.77
N ARG A 131 4.76 8.21 10.98
CA ARG A 131 3.64 7.29 10.82
C ARG A 131 3.13 7.34 9.39
N PHE A 132 2.52 6.26 8.90
CA PHE A 132 1.82 6.25 7.61
C PHE A 132 0.47 6.95 7.72
N ALA A 133 0.31 8.03 6.95
CA ALA A 133 -0.97 8.72 6.79
C ALA A 133 -1.83 8.08 5.68
N ALA A 134 -1.19 7.44 4.69
CA ALA A 134 -1.89 6.73 3.63
C ALA A 134 -1.09 5.53 3.14
N PHE A 135 -1.80 4.49 2.73
CA PHE A 135 -1.27 3.28 2.12
C PHE A 135 -2.19 2.86 0.97
N GLN A 136 -1.63 2.71 -0.22
CA GLN A 136 -2.32 2.16 -1.38
C GLN A 136 -1.63 0.88 -1.82
N ASN A 137 -2.37 -0.22 -1.85
CA ASN A 137 -1.89 -1.51 -2.34
C ASN A 137 -2.47 -1.80 -3.74
N THR A 138 -1.60 -2.04 -4.70
CA THR A 138 -1.99 -2.32 -6.08
C THR A 138 -1.40 -3.65 -6.53
N ARG A 139 -2.25 -4.57 -6.96
CA ARG A 139 -1.77 -5.84 -7.52
C ARG A 139 -1.02 -5.63 -8.81
N VAL A 140 0.13 -6.29 -8.93
CA VAL A 140 0.87 -6.36 -10.19
C VAL A 140 0.15 -7.32 -11.12
N ARG A 141 -0.30 -6.81 -12.26
CA ARG A 141 -0.80 -7.64 -13.36
C ARG A 141 0.13 -7.45 -14.54
N LEU A 142 0.88 -8.46 -14.87
CA LEU A 142 1.71 -8.46 -16.07
C LEU A 142 0.80 -8.47 -17.30
N MET A 143 0.61 -7.32 -17.92
CA MET A 143 -0.06 -7.21 -19.21
C MET A 143 0.92 -7.58 -20.33
N GLY A 144 1.31 -8.85 -20.38
CA GLY A 144 2.38 -9.34 -21.26
C GLY A 144 1.95 -10.14 -22.48
N ASN A 145 0.65 -10.42 -22.65
CA ASN A 145 0.15 -11.21 -23.79
C ASN A 145 -1.03 -10.53 -24.46
N ALA A 146 -1.11 -10.64 -25.79
CA ALA A 146 -2.26 -10.19 -26.57
C ALA A 146 -3.61 -10.72 -26.03
N ALA A 147 -3.63 -11.92 -25.45
CA ALA A 147 -4.77 -12.49 -24.75
C ALA A 147 -5.20 -11.70 -23.50
N ALA A 148 -4.26 -11.15 -22.74
CA ALA A 148 -4.56 -10.31 -21.59
C ALA A 148 -5.15 -8.95 -22.01
N PHE A 149 -4.65 -8.39 -23.12
CA PHE A 149 -5.20 -7.17 -23.72
C PHE A 149 -6.63 -7.39 -24.26
N LEU A 150 -6.88 -8.53 -24.93
CA LEU A 150 -8.21 -8.90 -25.39
C LEU A 150 -9.19 -9.15 -24.23
N ALA A 151 -8.74 -9.81 -23.17
CA ALA A 151 -9.55 -10.00 -21.96
C ALA A 151 -9.88 -8.66 -21.29
N TRP A 152 -8.92 -7.72 -21.25
CA TRP A 152 -9.16 -6.37 -20.72
C TRP A 152 -10.16 -5.58 -21.56
N THR A 153 -10.06 -5.62 -22.89
CA THR A 153 -11.01 -4.93 -23.79
C THR A 153 -12.42 -5.52 -23.70
N LEU A 154 -12.56 -6.84 -23.53
CA LEU A 154 -13.84 -7.51 -23.33
C LEU A 154 -14.45 -7.15 -21.96
N THR A 155 -13.65 -7.16 -20.89
CA THR A 155 -14.12 -6.76 -19.57
C THR A 155 -14.47 -5.28 -19.50
N ASP A 156 -13.71 -4.39 -20.14
CA ASP A 156 -14.02 -2.95 -20.22
C ASP A 156 -15.34 -2.71 -20.98
N SER A 157 -15.59 -3.45 -22.05
CA SER A 157 -16.85 -3.39 -22.79
C SER A 157 -18.03 -3.87 -21.98
N LEU A 158 -17.87 -4.96 -21.22
CA LEU A 158 -18.89 -5.47 -20.30
C LEU A 158 -19.15 -4.49 -19.14
N TRP A 159 -18.09 -3.87 -18.57
CA TRP A 159 -18.23 -2.86 -17.52
C TRP A 159 -18.95 -1.61 -18.03
N LYS A 160 -18.67 -1.16 -19.25
CA LYS A 160 -19.39 -0.05 -19.90
C LYS A 160 -20.87 -0.38 -20.08
N ALA A 161 -21.19 -1.58 -20.53
CA ALA A 161 -22.58 -2.06 -20.66
C ALA A 161 -23.30 -2.13 -19.30
N PHE A 162 -22.62 -2.58 -18.23
CA PHE A 162 -23.17 -2.60 -16.87
C PHE A 162 -23.32 -1.20 -16.24
N ARG A 163 -22.39 -0.26 -16.50
CA ARG A 163 -22.48 1.13 -16.01
C ARG A 163 -23.61 1.92 -16.67
N LEU A 164 -23.94 1.63 -17.92
CA LEU A 164 -25.09 2.27 -18.58
C LEU A 164 -26.41 1.93 -17.90
N ASN A 165 -26.47 0.86 -17.09
CA ASN A 165 -27.67 0.43 -16.37
C ASN A 165 -27.70 0.89 -14.89
N LYS A 166 -26.63 1.50 -14.38
CA LYS A 166 -26.61 2.13 -13.04
C LYS A 166 -26.23 3.60 -13.22
N LYS A 167 -27.20 4.50 -13.22
CA LYS A 167 -26.96 5.93 -13.00
C LYS A 167 -26.37 6.08 -11.60
N THR A 168 -25.07 6.15 -11.50
CA THR A 168 -24.39 6.53 -10.25
C THR A 168 -24.30 8.04 -10.26
N THR A 169 -25.14 8.69 -9.49
CA THR A 169 -25.09 10.12 -9.22
C THR A 169 -23.89 10.34 -8.28
N TYR A 170 -22.85 10.98 -8.79
CA TYR A 170 -21.82 11.58 -7.95
C TYR A 170 -22.34 12.98 -7.62
N GLU A 171 -22.81 13.21 -6.41
CA GLU A 171 -22.93 14.53 -5.77
C GLU A 171 -21.69 14.78 -4.93
#